data_a9c5072a58c4ae2e8be82bbad69df4cd
#
_entry.id   a9c5072a58c4ae2e8be82bbad69df4cd
#
_cell.length_a   1.000
_cell.length_b   1.000
_cell.length_c   1.000
_cell.angle_alpha   90.00
_cell.angle_beta   90.00
_cell.angle_gamma   90.00
#
_symmetry.space_group_name_H-M   'P 1'
#
loop_
_entity.id
_entity.type
_entity.pdbx_description
1 polymer ?
#
loop_
_entity_poly.entity_id
_entity_poly.type
_entity_poly.pdbx_seq_one_letter_code
_entity_poly.pdbx_strand_id
1 'polypeptide(L)'
;MIEKVLELGCGRKKRAGAIGVDILADSDADVVHDLDVFPYPFGNDEWDRILCFDVLEHVQHFVACVEEIWRIARPGATVEVSGPFMSSVNYFSDPTHRRAFTSRTFDYFIEGTPSFRYGYSRARFRLRACDFDRDQFPFRRGLHRFLLGWANRHKAQYEDRYAFLYPVYTVYFELEVIK
;
A
#
# COMPACT_ATOMS: atom_id res chain seq x y z
N MET A 1 -19.90 2.68 -16.97
CA MET A 1 -20.23 2.14 -15.62
C MET A 1 -19.49 3.03 -14.61
N ILE A 2 -20.08 3.27 -13.44
CA ILE A 2 -19.42 4.04 -12.37
C ILE A 2 -18.37 3.13 -11.73
N GLU A 3 -17.15 3.61 -11.56
CA GLU A 3 -16.04 2.89 -10.89
C GLU A 3 -16.43 2.59 -9.44
N LYS A 4 -16.35 1.33 -9.03
CA LYS A 4 -16.53 0.92 -7.63
C LYS A 4 -15.23 1.03 -6.86
N VAL A 5 -15.18 1.94 -5.90
CA VAL A 5 -13.99 2.22 -5.10
C VAL A 5 -14.20 1.76 -3.66
N LEU A 6 -13.26 1.00 -3.12
CA LEU A 6 -13.18 0.58 -1.72
C LEU A 6 -11.99 1.25 -1.05
N GLU A 7 -12.18 1.78 0.15
CA GLU A 7 -11.09 2.32 0.98
C GLU A 7 -10.98 1.51 2.27
N LEU A 8 -9.89 0.77 2.40
CA LEU A 8 -9.57 -0.01 3.60
C LEU A 8 -8.78 0.86 4.58
N GLY A 9 -9.20 0.90 5.85
CA GLY A 9 -8.64 1.77 6.87
C GLY A 9 -9.00 3.24 6.63
N CYS A 10 -10.25 3.54 6.28
CA CYS A 10 -10.66 4.89 5.90
C CYS A 10 -10.59 5.93 7.04
N GLY A 11 -10.55 5.48 8.29
CA GLY A 11 -10.52 6.36 9.46
C GLY A 11 -11.67 7.36 9.49
N ARG A 12 -11.37 8.60 9.88
CA ARG A 12 -12.32 9.72 9.97
C ARG A 12 -12.22 10.70 8.79
N LYS A 13 -11.67 10.25 7.67
CA LYS A 13 -11.50 11.09 6.46
C LYS A 13 -11.67 10.23 5.20
N LYS A 14 -12.76 9.47 5.16
CA LYS A 14 -13.10 8.64 4.01
C LYS A 14 -13.12 9.48 2.72
N ARG A 15 -12.58 8.94 1.66
CA ARG A 15 -12.61 9.57 0.32
C ARG A 15 -14.02 9.63 -0.23
N ALA A 16 -14.38 10.75 -0.81
CA ALA A 16 -15.67 10.94 -1.43
C ALA A 16 -15.89 9.92 -2.57
N GLY A 17 -17.02 9.24 -2.55
CA GLY A 17 -17.39 8.23 -3.55
C GLY A 17 -16.84 6.84 -3.29
N ALA A 18 -16.00 6.63 -2.27
CA ALA A 18 -15.57 5.30 -1.85
C ALA A 18 -16.53 4.69 -0.81
N ILE A 19 -16.60 3.36 -0.80
CA ILE A 19 -17.10 2.60 0.35
C ILE A 19 -15.92 2.45 1.31
N GLY A 20 -16.09 2.90 2.55
CA GLY A 20 -15.05 2.86 3.59
C GLY A 20 -15.18 1.64 4.48
N VAL A 21 -14.05 1.03 4.81
CA VAL A 21 -13.93 -0.03 5.81
C VAL A 21 -12.97 0.42 6.90
N ASP A 22 -13.34 0.23 8.15
CA ASP A 22 -12.45 0.49 9.29
C ASP A 22 -12.82 -0.41 10.47
N ILE A 23 -11.88 -0.64 11.38
CA ILE A 23 -12.13 -1.37 12.62
C ILE A 23 -12.87 -0.51 13.65
N LEU A 24 -12.74 0.82 13.56
CA LEU A 24 -13.33 1.77 14.49
C LEU A 24 -14.79 2.07 14.12
N ALA A 25 -15.72 1.78 15.02
CA ALA A 25 -17.14 2.04 14.81
C ALA A 25 -17.49 3.54 14.76
N ASP A 26 -16.64 4.42 15.30
CA ASP A 26 -16.81 5.88 15.31
C ASP A 26 -16.00 6.58 14.20
N SER A 27 -15.61 5.82 13.17
CA SER A 27 -14.98 6.33 11.94
C SER A 27 -16.02 6.71 10.87
N ASP A 28 -15.56 7.12 9.70
CA ASP A 28 -16.42 7.37 8.52
C ASP A 28 -16.70 6.07 7.72
N ALA A 29 -16.49 4.90 8.32
CA ALA A 29 -16.67 3.62 7.65
C ALA A 29 -18.15 3.32 7.35
N ASP A 30 -18.41 2.83 6.15
CA ASP A 30 -19.70 2.25 5.77
C ASP A 30 -19.82 0.79 6.26
N VAL A 31 -18.68 0.12 6.42
CA VAL A 31 -18.55 -1.25 6.91
C VAL A 31 -17.54 -1.30 8.04
N VAL A 32 -17.96 -1.65 9.24
CA VAL A 32 -17.04 -1.88 10.38
C VAL A 32 -16.51 -3.31 10.28
N HIS A 33 -15.19 -3.44 10.06
CA HIS A 33 -14.56 -4.75 9.89
C HIS A 33 -13.07 -4.69 10.25
N ASP A 34 -12.58 -5.72 10.95
CA ASP A 34 -11.16 -5.91 11.23
C ASP A 34 -10.48 -6.59 10.03
N LEU A 35 -9.46 -5.96 9.45
CA LEU A 35 -8.72 -6.48 8.30
C LEU A 35 -7.90 -7.75 8.60
N ASP A 36 -7.74 -8.12 9.86
CA ASP A 36 -7.15 -9.40 10.27
C ASP A 36 -8.20 -10.53 10.44
N VAL A 37 -9.48 -10.26 10.15
CA VAL A 37 -10.58 -11.25 10.15
C VAL A 37 -10.96 -11.60 8.71
N PHE A 38 -10.92 -12.88 8.37
CA PHE A 38 -11.15 -13.39 7.02
C PHE A 38 -12.32 -14.37 6.94
N PRO A 39 -13.05 -14.43 5.82
CA PRO A 39 -12.93 -13.57 4.63
C PRO A 39 -13.52 -12.19 4.86
N TYR A 40 -13.11 -11.20 4.04
CA TYR A 40 -13.74 -9.88 4.05
C TYR A 40 -15.19 -9.98 3.58
N PRO A 41 -16.12 -9.11 4.09
CA PRO A 41 -17.55 -9.19 3.82
C PRO A 41 -17.94 -8.72 2.40
N PHE A 42 -17.11 -9.04 1.41
CA PHE A 42 -17.29 -8.68 0.00
C PHE A 42 -17.17 -9.90 -0.91
N GLY A 43 -17.87 -9.83 -2.05
CA GLY A 43 -17.81 -10.86 -3.09
C GLY A 43 -16.45 -10.90 -3.81
N ASN A 44 -16.20 -11.99 -4.55
CA ASN A 44 -15.06 -12.05 -5.47
C ASN A 44 -15.28 -11.07 -6.62
N ASP A 45 -14.19 -10.45 -7.12
CA ASP A 45 -14.20 -9.63 -8.32
C ASP A 45 -15.25 -8.49 -8.28
N GLU A 46 -15.37 -7.84 -7.14
CA GLU A 46 -16.40 -6.84 -6.90
C GLU A 46 -15.91 -5.41 -7.16
N TRP A 47 -14.62 -5.10 -6.88
CA TRP A 47 -14.10 -3.75 -6.82
C TRP A 47 -13.19 -3.43 -8.01
N ASP A 48 -13.38 -2.24 -8.60
CA ASP A 48 -12.55 -1.72 -9.69
C ASP A 48 -11.28 -1.05 -9.17
N ARG A 49 -11.34 -0.48 -7.95
CA ARG A 49 -10.23 0.19 -7.28
C ARG A 49 -10.27 -0.02 -5.78
N ILE A 50 -9.11 -0.32 -5.19
CA ILE A 50 -8.96 -0.48 -3.74
C ILE A 50 -7.86 0.45 -3.25
N LEU A 51 -8.15 1.21 -2.21
CA LEU A 51 -7.25 2.17 -1.57
C LEU A 51 -6.86 1.66 -0.19
N CYS A 52 -5.56 1.62 0.09
CA CYS A 52 -4.98 1.17 1.36
C CYS A 52 -3.91 2.18 1.79
N PHE A 53 -4.32 3.30 2.38
CA PHE A 53 -3.40 4.34 2.79
C PHE A 53 -3.18 4.31 4.30
N ASP A 54 -1.91 4.14 4.70
CA ASP A 54 -1.48 4.10 6.09
C ASP A 54 -2.31 3.12 6.95
N VAL A 55 -2.51 1.91 6.44
CA VAL A 55 -3.32 0.85 7.10
C VAL A 55 -2.62 -0.52 7.09
N LEU A 56 -1.94 -0.91 6.01
CA LEU A 56 -1.37 -2.25 5.90
C LEU A 56 -0.14 -2.48 6.79
N GLU A 57 0.48 -1.44 7.30
CA GLU A 57 1.51 -1.51 8.34
C GLU A 57 0.99 -2.01 9.68
N HIS A 58 -0.31 -1.86 9.95
CA HIS A 58 -0.95 -2.25 11.20
C HIS A 58 -1.41 -3.71 11.22
N VAL A 59 -1.75 -4.29 10.05
CA VAL A 59 -2.31 -5.65 9.99
C VAL A 59 -1.29 -6.70 10.45
N GLN A 60 -1.76 -7.72 11.16
CA GLN A 60 -0.92 -8.82 11.62
C GLN A 60 -0.64 -9.81 10.48
N HIS A 61 -1.66 -10.18 9.72
CA HIS A 61 -1.63 -11.23 8.72
C HIS A 61 -1.50 -10.65 7.29
N PHE A 62 -0.41 -9.90 7.04
CA PHE A 62 -0.19 -9.12 5.81
C PHE A 62 -0.43 -9.93 4.52
N VAL A 63 0.11 -11.16 4.43
CA VAL A 63 -0.05 -12.00 3.22
C VAL A 63 -1.53 -12.34 2.99
N ALA A 64 -2.25 -12.75 4.04
CA ALA A 64 -3.67 -13.08 3.94
C ALA A 64 -4.52 -11.83 3.58
N CYS A 65 -4.16 -10.67 4.15
CA CYS A 65 -4.79 -9.39 3.80
C CYS A 65 -4.60 -9.06 2.32
N VAL A 66 -3.38 -9.20 1.77
CA VAL A 66 -3.10 -8.98 0.35
C VAL A 66 -3.84 -10.00 -0.54
N GLU A 67 -4.00 -11.25 -0.09
CA GLU A 67 -4.80 -12.27 -0.80
C GLU A 67 -6.29 -11.93 -0.83
N GLU A 68 -6.83 -11.38 0.26
CA GLU A 68 -8.21 -10.92 0.30
C GLU A 68 -8.44 -9.68 -0.59
N ILE A 69 -7.52 -8.72 -0.56
CA ILE A 69 -7.53 -7.57 -1.49
C ILE A 69 -7.57 -8.08 -2.93
N TRP A 70 -6.70 -9.04 -3.26
CA TRP A 70 -6.68 -9.65 -4.59
C TRP A 70 -8.00 -10.38 -4.91
N ARG A 71 -8.57 -11.13 -3.96
CA ARG A 71 -9.81 -11.87 -4.14
C ARG A 71 -10.99 -10.97 -4.48
N ILE A 72 -11.15 -9.87 -3.72
CA ILE A 72 -12.29 -8.96 -3.87
C ILE A 72 -12.14 -7.98 -5.03
N ALA A 73 -10.92 -7.71 -5.48
CA ALA A 73 -10.64 -6.86 -6.64
C ALA A 73 -10.92 -7.59 -7.95
N ARG A 74 -11.41 -6.91 -8.97
CA ARG A 74 -11.61 -7.45 -10.32
C ARG A 74 -10.28 -7.69 -11.03
N PRO A 75 -10.25 -8.59 -12.04
CA PRO A 75 -9.12 -8.63 -12.97
C PRO A 75 -8.89 -7.26 -13.60
N GLY A 76 -7.65 -6.77 -13.57
CA GLY A 76 -7.28 -5.43 -14.05
C GLY A 76 -7.61 -4.28 -13.11
N ALA A 77 -8.20 -4.53 -11.94
CA ALA A 77 -8.43 -3.50 -10.93
C ALA A 77 -7.13 -2.88 -10.44
N THR A 78 -7.20 -1.63 -10.00
CA THR A 78 -6.09 -0.91 -9.41
C THR A 78 -6.13 -1.00 -7.88
N VAL A 79 -5.01 -1.37 -7.27
CA VAL A 79 -4.80 -1.32 -5.82
C VAL A 79 -3.72 -0.28 -5.53
N GLU A 80 -4.08 0.75 -4.77
CA GLU A 80 -3.16 1.78 -4.32
C GLU A 80 -2.83 1.58 -2.86
N VAL A 81 -1.56 1.57 -2.54
CA VAL A 81 -1.06 1.39 -1.18
C VAL A 81 -0.06 2.48 -0.85
N SER A 82 -0.19 3.09 0.32
CA SER A 82 0.89 3.85 0.93
C SER A 82 1.11 3.42 2.38
N GLY A 83 2.31 3.66 2.87
CA GLY A 83 2.67 3.40 4.26
C GLY A 83 4.07 3.90 4.58
N PRO A 84 4.49 3.79 5.85
CA PRO A 84 5.76 4.32 6.31
C PRO A 84 6.94 3.57 5.69
N PHE A 85 7.87 4.32 5.10
CA PHE A 85 9.10 3.76 4.58
C PHE A 85 10.05 3.37 5.73
N MET A 86 10.94 2.41 5.50
CA MET A 86 11.82 1.82 6.51
C MET A 86 12.71 2.82 7.25
N SER A 87 13.03 3.98 6.67
CA SER A 87 13.81 5.05 7.32
C SER A 87 12.95 6.17 7.90
N SER A 88 11.63 6.04 7.83
CA SER A 88 10.70 7.05 8.33
C SER A 88 10.64 7.06 9.85
N VAL A 89 10.74 8.25 10.45
CA VAL A 89 10.45 8.44 11.87
C VAL A 89 9.00 8.07 12.20
N ASN A 90 8.07 8.22 11.27
CA ASN A 90 6.66 7.88 11.46
C ASN A 90 6.45 6.39 11.74
N TYR A 91 7.30 5.52 11.13
CA TYR A 91 7.25 4.09 11.44
C TYR A 91 7.50 3.81 12.92
N PHE A 92 8.49 4.48 13.51
CA PHE A 92 8.87 4.26 14.91
C PHE A 92 7.98 5.01 15.91
N SER A 93 7.24 6.03 15.47
CA SER A 93 6.44 6.88 16.35
C SER A 93 5.10 6.27 16.72
N ASP A 94 4.54 5.41 15.86
CA ASP A 94 3.27 4.74 16.13
C ASP A 94 3.54 3.34 16.72
N PRO A 95 3.08 3.07 17.97
CA PRO A 95 3.32 1.80 18.64
C PRO A 95 2.55 0.62 18.02
N THR A 96 1.59 0.87 17.14
CA THR A 96 0.78 -0.15 16.48
C THR A 96 1.34 -0.61 15.15
N HIS A 97 2.38 0.05 14.62
CA HIS A 97 3.07 -0.36 13.40
C HIS A 97 3.81 -1.69 13.59
N ARG A 98 3.49 -2.65 12.76
CA ARG A 98 4.08 -4.00 12.76
C ARG A 98 5.18 -4.17 11.73
N ARG A 99 5.16 -3.37 10.66
CA ARG A 99 6.15 -3.42 9.56
C ARG A 99 6.37 -2.06 8.94
N ALA A 100 7.60 -1.81 8.53
CA ALA A 100 7.92 -0.74 7.61
C ALA A 100 7.91 -1.27 6.18
N PHE A 101 7.72 -0.40 5.20
CA PHE A 101 7.74 -0.75 3.79
C PHE A 101 9.07 -0.37 3.14
N THR A 102 9.41 -1.11 2.10
CA THR A 102 10.49 -0.81 1.14
C THR A 102 9.93 -0.81 -0.27
N SER A 103 10.66 -0.37 -1.27
CA SER A 103 10.22 -0.46 -2.67
C SER A 103 9.94 -1.90 -3.14
N ARG A 104 10.44 -2.90 -2.38
CA ARG A 104 10.34 -4.33 -2.68
C ARG A 104 9.28 -5.08 -1.86
N THR A 105 8.47 -4.38 -1.06
CA THR A 105 7.49 -5.00 -0.16
C THR A 105 6.51 -5.93 -0.90
N PHE A 106 6.12 -5.58 -2.11
CA PHE A 106 5.19 -6.40 -2.91
C PHE A 106 5.85 -7.36 -3.89
N ASP A 107 7.18 -7.50 -3.92
CA ASP A 107 7.89 -8.39 -4.85
C ASP A 107 7.46 -9.85 -4.76
N TYR A 108 7.02 -10.32 -3.60
CA TYR A 108 6.49 -11.68 -3.40
C TYR A 108 5.17 -11.95 -4.14
N PHE A 109 4.50 -10.91 -4.61
CA PHE A 109 3.22 -10.96 -5.32
C PHE A 109 3.34 -10.54 -6.79
N ILE A 110 4.54 -10.15 -7.26
CA ILE A 110 4.79 -9.63 -8.61
C ILE A 110 5.57 -10.66 -9.42
N GLU A 111 4.95 -11.18 -10.51
CA GLU A 111 5.59 -12.14 -11.40
C GLU A 111 6.87 -11.56 -12.03
N GLY A 112 7.90 -12.41 -12.14
CA GLY A 112 9.19 -12.05 -12.71
C GLY A 112 10.20 -11.51 -11.70
N THR A 113 9.79 -11.16 -10.47
CA THR A 113 10.72 -10.81 -9.41
C THR A 113 11.38 -12.05 -8.80
N PRO A 114 12.61 -11.96 -8.25
CA PRO A 114 13.25 -13.09 -7.57
C PRO A 114 12.43 -13.60 -6.38
N SER A 115 11.79 -12.72 -5.61
CA SER A 115 11.02 -13.04 -4.42
C SER A 115 9.74 -13.82 -4.73
N PHE A 116 9.15 -13.61 -5.90
CA PHE A 116 7.96 -14.33 -6.35
C PHE A 116 8.12 -15.85 -6.38
N ARG A 117 9.33 -16.34 -6.63
CA ARG A 117 9.65 -17.77 -6.73
C ARG A 117 9.45 -18.54 -5.42
N TYR A 118 9.39 -17.85 -4.27
CA TYR A 118 9.12 -18.50 -2.98
C TYR A 118 7.68 -19.00 -2.84
N GLY A 119 6.74 -18.50 -3.65
CA GLY A 119 5.36 -18.99 -3.70
C GLY A 119 4.57 -18.81 -2.40
N TYR A 120 4.82 -17.74 -1.64
CA TYR A 120 4.14 -17.49 -0.36
C TYR A 120 2.65 -17.16 -0.51
N SER A 121 2.24 -16.76 -1.72
CA SER A 121 0.87 -16.33 -2.00
C SER A 121 0.44 -16.78 -3.39
N ARG A 122 -0.88 -16.96 -3.55
CA ARG A 122 -1.53 -17.12 -4.86
C ARG A 122 -1.89 -15.80 -5.53
N ALA A 123 -1.91 -14.70 -4.79
CA ALA A 123 -2.22 -13.38 -5.33
C ALA A 123 -1.14 -12.93 -6.33
N ARG A 124 -1.57 -12.29 -7.41
CA ARG A 124 -0.72 -11.84 -8.50
C ARG A 124 -1.02 -10.39 -8.84
N PHE A 125 0.03 -9.60 -8.93
CA PHE A 125 -0.06 -8.20 -9.30
C PHE A 125 1.00 -7.85 -10.33
N ARG A 126 0.75 -6.75 -11.04
CA ARG A 126 1.74 -6.05 -11.84
C ARG A 126 2.00 -4.69 -11.19
N LEU A 127 3.26 -4.36 -10.92
CA LEU A 127 3.65 -3.06 -10.44
C LEU A 127 3.51 -2.01 -11.56
N ARG A 128 2.67 -1.00 -11.33
CA ARG A 128 2.45 0.14 -12.23
C ARG A 128 3.28 1.34 -11.83
N ALA A 129 3.32 1.63 -10.52
CA ALA A 129 4.17 2.67 -9.96
C ALA A 129 4.66 2.29 -8.56
N CYS A 130 5.83 2.81 -8.21
CA CYS A 130 6.38 2.79 -6.86
C CYS A 130 7.13 4.10 -6.65
N ASP A 131 6.68 4.93 -5.72
CA ASP A 131 7.25 6.26 -5.51
C ASP A 131 7.48 6.55 -4.03
N PHE A 132 8.64 7.12 -3.73
CA PHE A 132 8.93 7.66 -2.40
C PHE A 132 8.37 9.07 -2.28
N ASP A 133 7.74 9.38 -1.13
CA ASP A 133 7.19 10.71 -0.78
C ASP A 133 6.39 11.35 -1.91
N ARG A 134 5.54 10.57 -2.61
CA ARG A 134 4.77 11.00 -3.78
C ARG A 134 4.02 12.30 -3.53
N ASP A 135 3.30 12.38 -2.43
CA ASP A 135 2.47 13.53 -2.09
C ASP A 135 3.28 14.76 -1.68
N GLN A 136 4.51 14.56 -1.22
CA GLN A 136 5.41 15.64 -0.81
C GLN A 136 6.31 16.15 -1.94
N PHE A 137 6.48 15.37 -3.01
CA PHE A 137 7.37 15.70 -4.12
C PHE A 137 7.10 17.09 -4.73
N PRO A 138 5.85 17.54 -4.96
CA PRO A 138 5.57 18.85 -5.50
C PRO A 138 6.04 20.01 -4.62
N PHE A 139 6.14 19.80 -3.30
CA PHE A 139 6.51 20.82 -2.32
C PHE A 139 8.01 20.88 -2.04
N ARG A 140 8.78 19.88 -2.47
CA ARG A 140 10.23 19.84 -2.32
C ARG A 140 10.90 20.79 -3.32
N ARG A 141 11.93 21.51 -2.88
CA ARG A 141 12.67 22.50 -3.72
C ARG A 141 14.18 22.26 -3.64
N GLY A 142 14.91 22.75 -4.64
CA GLY A 142 16.36 22.73 -4.67
C GLY A 142 16.95 21.34 -4.52
N LEU A 143 17.93 21.20 -3.63
CA LEU A 143 18.65 19.96 -3.39
C LEU A 143 17.72 18.81 -2.94
N HIS A 144 16.74 19.10 -2.10
CA HIS A 144 15.79 18.06 -1.63
C HIS A 144 15.00 17.44 -2.78
N ARG A 145 14.52 18.26 -3.73
CA ARG A 145 13.82 17.76 -4.92
C ARG A 145 14.74 16.92 -5.80
N PHE A 146 15.99 17.33 -5.95
CA PHE A 146 16.99 16.58 -6.72
C PHE A 146 17.27 15.23 -6.06
N LEU A 147 17.53 15.17 -4.75
CA LEU A 147 17.83 13.95 -3.99
C LEU A 147 16.64 12.97 -4.03
N LEU A 148 15.42 13.47 -3.80
CA LEU A 148 14.21 12.63 -3.87
C LEU A 148 13.97 12.11 -5.29
N GLY A 149 14.18 12.93 -6.32
CA GLY A 149 14.08 12.51 -7.70
C GLY A 149 15.14 11.46 -8.09
N TRP A 150 16.35 11.58 -7.51
CA TRP A 150 17.39 10.56 -7.67
C TRP A 150 17.00 9.26 -6.95
N ALA A 151 16.55 9.32 -5.70
CA ALA A 151 16.10 8.17 -4.92
C ALA A 151 14.99 7.39 -5.66
N ASN A 152 14.00 8.11 -6.21
CA ASN A 152 12.91 7.51 -6.98
C ASN A 152 13.38 6.81 -8.27
N ARG A 153 14.46 7.29 -8.90
CA ARG A 153 15.04 6.64 -10.09
C ARG A 153 15.97 5.47 -9.77
N HIS A 154 16.59 5.48 -8.59
CA HIS A 154 17.62 4.52 -8.18
C HIS A 154 17.28 3.84 -6.85
N LYS A 155 16.03 3.33 -6.73
CA LYS A 155 15.44 2.83 -5.47
C LYS A 155 16.33 1.84 -4.74
N ALA A 156 16.79 0.78 -5.41
CA ALA A 156 17.64 -0.23 -4.79
C ALA A 156 18.95 0.37 -4.23
N GLN A 157 19.64 1.23 -5.00
CA GLN A 157 20.87 1.87 -4.55
C GLN A 157 20.61 2.84 -3.39
N TYR A 158 19.48 3.57 -3.43
CA TYR A 158 19.06 4.46 -2.35
C TYR A 158 18.78 3.66 -1.07
N GLU A 159 18.00 2.59 -1.16
CA GLU A 159 17.66 1.72 -0.03
C GLU A 159 18.88 1.07 0.60
N ASP A 160 19.79 0.55 -0.22
CA ASP A 160 20.97 -0.19 0.26
C ASP A 160 22.03 0.72 0.92
N ARG A 161 22.07 2.03 0.59
CA ARG A 161 23.21 2.88 0.98
C ARG A 161 22.87 4.22 1.62
N TYR A 162 21.71 4.80 1.27
CA TYR A 162 21.45 6.23 1.55
C TYR A 162 20.15 6.48 2.32
N ALA A 163 19.29 5.47 2.49
CA ALA A 163 17.96 5.63 3.09
C ALA A 163 18.00 6.28 4.48
N PHE A 164 19.00 5.96 5.30
CA PHE A 164 19.16 6.55 6.63
C PHE A 164 19.98 7.83 6.66
N LEU A 165 20.66 8.19 5.57
CA LEU A 165 21.37 9.48 5.43
C LEU A 165 20.46 10.59 4.91
N TYR A 166 19.50 10.22 4.06
CA TYR A 166 18.48 11.12 3.53
C TYR A 166 17.11 10.42 3.62
N PRO A 167 16.47 10.38 4.81
CA PRO A 167 15.24 9.65 5.02
C PRO A 167 14.10 10.19 4.16
N VAL A 168 13.27 9.27 3.62
CA VAL A 168 11.94 9.55 3.08
C VAL A 168 10.89 9.04 4.06
N TYR A 169 9.68 9.59 3.99
CA TYR A 169 8.64 9.30 4.99
C TYR A 169 7.72 8.16 4.58
N THR A 170 7.35 8.14 3.31
CA THR A 170 6.36 7.20 2.79
C THR A 170 6.84 6.53 1.51
N VAL A 171 6.33 5.34 1.25
CA VAL A 171 6.39 4.71 -0.06
C VAL A 171 4.96 4.46 -0.54
N TYR A 172 4.72 4.76 -1.80
CA TYR A 172 3.48 4.57 -2.51
C TYR A 172 3.64 3.48 -3.57
N PHE A 173 2.60 2.65 -3.73
CA PHE A 173 2.51 1.64 -4.77
C PHE A 173 1.20 1.78 -5.53
N GLU A 174 1.26 1.54 -6.83
CA GLU A 174 0.12 1.29 -7.68
C GLU A 174 0.29 -0.09 -8.30
N LEU A 175 -0.64 -0.97 -7.98
CA LEU A 175 -0.62 -2.39 -8.36
C LEU A 175 -1.85 -2.68 -9.23
N GLU A 176 -1.66 -3.40 -10.32
CA GLU A 176 -2.74 -3.94 -11.15
C GLU A 176 -2.97 -5.41 -10.78
N VAL A 177 -4.22 -5.77 -10.55
CA VAL A 177 -4.62 -7.14 -10.22
C VAL A 177 -4.56 -8.03 -11.46
N ILE A 178 -3.84 -9.15 -11.35
CA ILE A 178 -3.72 -10.19 -12.39
C ILE A 178 -4.44 -11.46 -11.91
N LYS A 179 -5.40 -11.95 -12.72
CA LYS A 179 -6.12 -13.22 -12.48
C LYS A 179 -6.13 -14.09 -13.71
#